data_d70a8b37f30521c3a977b3de82989278
#
_entry.id   d70a8b37f30521c3a977b3de82989278
#
_cell.length_a   1.000
_cell.length_b   1.000
_cell.length_c   1.000
_cell.angle_alpha   90.00
_cell.angle_beta   90.00
_cell.angle_gamma   90.00
#
_symmetry.space_group_name_H-M   'P 1'
#
loop_
_entity.id
_entity.type
_entity.pdbx_description
1 polymer ?
#
loop_
_entity_poly.entity_id
_entity_poly.type
_entity_poly.pdbx_seq_one_letter_code
_entity_poly.pdbx_strand_id
1 'polypeptide(L)'
;MIPVLSGSSEWFAQRNLEYLFFLAASLSPNESFPTRSLQKCKKPHTNCHLLRWKEIPYFFIMDLSNKKEGQVIKTMALLDVKNVKKIYTTRFGGNQVEALHNVSFSVETGEYVAIMGESGSGKTTLLNILAALDKPTGGKVYLKGNDLSKIREKEMAAFRRQNLGFVFQDFNLLDTLTLKDNIFLPLVLSGKKYTEMESRIAPIAEQLGISKLLNKYPYEVSGGQKQRAAIARALITQPQLILADEPSGALDSRSTDELLGLFNAINDNGQTIVMVTHSVKAASTAKRVLFIKDGEVFHQLYRGNLTSDEMYQKITDTLTVLTTGGEHRE
;
A
#
# COMPACT_ATOMS: atom_id res chain seq x y z
N MET A 1 -9.33 -19.60 -40.67
CA MET A 1 -10.11 -19.46 -39.44
C MET A 1 -9.24 -19.90 -38.28
N ILE A 2 -8.63 -18.94 -37.61
CA ILE A 2 -7.79 -19.15 -36.41
C ILE A 2 -8.61 -18.59 -35.25
N PRO A 3 -8.89 -19.34 -34.17
CA PRO A 3 -9.62 -18.81 -33.05
C PRO A 3 -8.72 -17.90 -32.22
N VAL A 4 -9.19 -16.69 -32.01
CA VAL A 4 -8.64 -15.72 -31.06
C VAL A 4 -8.87 -16.27 -29.64
N LEU A 5 -7.84 -16.76 -29.01
CA LEU A 5 -7.86 -17.10 -27.57
C LEU A 5 -7.72 -15.82 -26.76
N SER A 6 -8.73 -15.56 -25.95
CA SER A 6 -8.89 -14.42 -25.09
C SER A 6 -7.76 -14.33 -24.04
N GLY A 7 -7.02 -13.22 -24.06
CA GLY A 7 -5.87 -12.95 -23.18
C GLY A 7 -6.20 -12.64 -21.70
N SER A 8 -7.32 -13.12 -21.16
CA SER A 8 -7.72 -12.84 -19.78
C SER A 8 -7.23 -13.84 -18.73
N SER A 9 -6.96 -15.08 -19.13
CA SER A 9 -6.54 -16.14 -18.19
C SER A 9 -5.04 -16.14 -17.87
N GLU A 10 -4.19 -15.75 -18.81
CA GLU A 10 -2.73 -15.66 -18.57
C GLU A 10 -2.38 -14.42 -17.72
N TRP A 11 -3.12 -13.33 -17.88
CA TRP A 11 -2.94 -12.12 -17.09
C TRP A 11 -3.35 -12.32 -15.62
N PHE A 12 -4.41 -13.10 -15.37
CA PHE A 12 -4.84 -13.51 -14.03
C PHE A 12 -3.82 -14.42 -13.32
N ALA A 13 -3.22 -15.35 -14.05
CA ALA A 13 -2.19 -16.22 -13.52
C ALA A 13 -0.91 -15.46 -13.15
N GLN A 14 -0.55 -14.44 -13.91
CA GLN A 14 0.67 -13.66 -13.71
C GLN A 14 0.57 -12.74 -12.48
N ARG A 15 -0.57 -12.10 -12.20
CA ARG A 15 -0.78 -11.25 -11.00
C ARG A 15 -0.92 -12.06 -9.71
N ASN A 16 -1.56 -13.21 -9.74
CA ASN A 16 -1.58 -14.13 -8.60
C ASN A 16 -0.19 -14.69 -8.30
N LEU A 17 0.64 -14.90 -9.33
CA LEU A 17 2.05 -15.22 -9.18
C LEU A 17 2.84 -14.05 -8.55
N GLU A 18 2.54 -12.80 -8.87
CA GLU A 18 3.22 -11.65 -8.26
C GLU A 18 2.93 -11.53 -6.76
N TYR A 19 1.70 -11.85 -6.32
CA TYR A 19 1.40 -11.87 -4.89
C TYR A 19 1.97 -13.10 -4.18
N LEU A 20 1.92 -14.26 -4.83
CA LEU A 20 2.62 -15.46 -4.36
C LEU A 20 4.14 -15.24 -4.38
N PHE A 21 4.67 -14.47 -5.33
CA PHE A 21 6.06 -14.00 -5.32
C PHE A 21 6.32 -12.99 -4.20
N PHE A 22 5.39 -12.09 -3.91
CA PHE A 22 5.47 -11.19 -2.76
C PHE A 22 5.49 -11.97 -1.44
N LEU A 23 4.69 -13.00 -1.31
CA LEU A 23 4.68 -13.91 -0.17
C LEU A 23 5.85 -14.91 -0.21
N ALA A 24 6.18 -15.51 -1.35
CA ALA A 24 7.25 -16.50 -1.51
C ALA A 24 8.66 -15.87 -1.51
N ALA A 25 8.83 -14.68 -2.07
CA ALA A 25 10.02 -13.86 -1.84
C ALA A 25 10.17 -13.47 -0.37
N SER A 26 9.17 -13.80 0.46
CA SER A 26 9.16 -13.66 1.92
C SER A 26 9.69 -14.88 2.66
N LEU A 27 9.92 -15.99 1.99
CA LEU A 27 10.51 -17.19 2.57
C LEU A 27 12.03 -17.15 2.34
N SER A 28 12.79 -17.03 3.42
CA SER A 28 14.25 -17.20 3.38
C SER A 28 14.57 -18.68 3.16
N PRO A 29 15.54 -19.04 2.29
CA PRO A 29 15.83 -20.45 1.95
C PRO A 29 16.36 -21.32 3.12
N ASN A 30 16.52 -20.76 4.33
CA ASN A 30 17.20 -21.42 5.44
C ASN A 30 16.41 -21.52 6.75
N GLU A 31 15.07 -21.32 6.76
CA GLU A 31 14.29 -21.55 7.97
C GLU A 31 13.58 -22.90 7.94
N SER A 32 14.21 -23.90 8.57
CA SER A 32 13.59 -25.18 8.92
C SER A 32 12.55 -24.97 10.02
N PHE A 33 11.32 -25.44 9.82
CA PHE A 33 10.26 -25.46 10.82
C PHE A 33 10.66 -26.22 12.08
N PRO A 34 10.54 -25.64 13.28
CA PRO A 34 10.67 -26.40 14.51
C PRO A 34 9.34 -27.11 14.79
N THR A 35 9.25 -28.39 14.45
CA THR A 35 8.28 -29.32 15.03
C THR A 35 8.69 -29.62 16.47
N ARG A 36 8.07 -28.99 17.46
CA ARG A 36 8.06 -29.49 18.84
C ARG A 36 6.76 -29.20 19.57
N SER A 37 6.04 -30.33 19.72
CA SER A 37 5.32 -30.82 20.90
C SER A 37 4.57 -29.83 21.80
N LEU A 38 3.24 -29.95 21.71
CA LEU A 38 2.30 -29.68 22.79
C LEU A 38 2.70 -30.44 24.06
N GLN A 39 3.15 -29.75 25.08
CA GLN A 39 3.10 -30.26 26.46
C GLN A 39 2.26 -29.35 27.34
N LYS A 40 1.24 -29.99 27.94
CA LYS A 40 0.32 -29.44 28.92
C LYS A 40 1.07 -28.90 30.13
N CYS A 41 0.79 -27.68 30.55
CA CYS A 41 1.01 -27.23 31.91
C CYS A 41 -0.32 -27.06 32.64
N LYS A 42 -0.57 -27.94 33.59
CA LYS A 42 -1.58 -27.79 34.65
C LYS A 42 -0.99 -27.01 35.80
N LYS A 43 -1.66 -26.04 36.32
CA LYS A 43 -2.08 -25.74 37.71
C LYS A 43 -2.08 -24.23 38.05
N PRO A 44 -3.00 -23.84 38.94
CA PRO A 44 -3.38 -22.46 39.21
C PRO A 44 -2.76 -21.93 40.51
N HIS A 45 -2.83 -20.66 40.71
CA HIS A 45 -2.86 -19.80 41.91
C HIS A 45 -1.95 -18.58 41.70
N THR A 46 -2.42 -17.41 41.77
CA THR A 46 -2.83 -16.54 42.85
C THR A 46 -3.01 -15.10 42.30
N ASN A 47 -3.97 -14.43 42.82
CA ASN A 47 -4.28 -13.01 42.80
C ASN A 47 -3.22 -12.06 42.25
N CYS A 48 -3.61 -11.27 41.24
CA CYS A 48 -3.09 -9.92 41.09
C CYS A 48 -4.20 -8.99 40.61
N HIS A 49 -4.29 -7.89 41.29
CA HIS A 49 -5.27 -6.83 41.30
C HIS A 49 -5.63 -6.27 39.92
N LEU A 50 -6.92 -6.04 39.75
CA LEU A 50 -7.54 -5.15 38.77
C LEU A 50 -6.84 -3.78 38.74
N LEU A 51 -6.06 -3.51 37.72
CA LEU A 51 -5.77 -2.16 37.28
C LEU A 51 -6.56 -1.86 36.02
N ARG A 52 -7.55 -1.06 36.23
CA ARG A 52 -8.48 -0.44 35.29
C ARG A 52 -7.66 0.39 34.31
N TRP A 53 -7.56 -0.03 33.05
CA TRP A 53 -7.02 0.79 31.96
C TRP A 53 -8.04 1.87 31.62
N LYS A 54 -7.95 3.01 32.27
CA LYS A 54 -8.55 4.25 31.84
C LYS A 54 -7.62 4.88 30.81
N GLU A 55 -8.20 5.15 29.66
CA GLU A 55 -7.92 6.23 28.73
C GLU A 55 -6.56 6.93 28.89
N ILE A 56 -5.60 6.58 28.05
CA ILE A 56 -4.45 7.44 27.78
C ILE A 56 -4.68 8.02 26.39
N PRO A 57 -5.05 9.30 26.27
CA PRO A 57 -4.96 9.98 25.00
C PRO A 57 -3.48 10.13 24.66
N TYR A 58 -3.08 9.75 23.48
CA TYR A 58 -1.79 10.11 22.93
C TYR A 58 -1.72 11.63 22.77
N PHE A 59 -1.44 12.30 23.86
CA PHE A 59 -1.11 13.71 23.83
C PHE A 59 0.39 13.86 23.54
N PHE A 60 0.68 14.44 22.42
CA PHE A 60 1.92 15.07 22.05
C PHE A 60 2.42 15.93 23.21
N ILE A 61 3.45 15.51 23.92
CA ILE A 61 4.22 16.41 24.76
C ILE A 61 5.15 17.17 23.82
N MET A 62 4.68 18.32 23.36
CA MET A 62 5.57 19.36 22.86
C MET A 62 6.29 19.96 24.05
N ASP A 63 7.58 19.66 24.16
CA ASP A 63 8.48 20.38 25.03
C ASP A 63 8.68 21.82 24.49
N LEU A 64 7.96 22.77 25.09
CA LEU A 64 8.00 24.19 24.75
C LEU A 64 9.11 24.93 25.52
N SER A 65 10.28 24.33 25.66
CA SER A 65 11.42 25.02 26.27
C SER A 65 12.69 24.88 25.45
N ASN A 66 12.74 25.51 24.29
CA ASN A 66 13.98 26.11 23.75
C ASN A 66 13.70 26.91 22.47
N LYS A 67 13.29 28.14 22.61
CA LYS A 67 13.43 29.15 21.55
C LYS A 67 14.92 29.39 21.34
N LYS A 68 15.52 28.73 20.34
CA LYS A 68 16.68 29.25 19.62
C LYS A 68 16.26 29.46 18.18
N GLU A 69 16.44 30.68 17.76
CA GLU A 69 16.09 31.22 16.45
C GLU A 69 16.75 30.42 15.33
N GLY A 70 16.00 30.11 14.30
CA GLY A 70 16.54 29.94 12.92
C GLY A 70 16.83 28.50 12.42
N GLN A 71 16.51 27.42 13.13
CA GLN A 71 16.53 26.11 12.51
C GLN A 71 15.12 25.67 12.13
N VAL A 72 14.80 25.75 10.84
CA VAL A 72 13.69 25.02 10.24
C VAL A 72 13.97 23.54 10.53
N ILE A 73 13.25 22.96 11.48
CA ILE A 73 13.26 21.51 11.70
C ILE A 73 12.70 20.93 10.40
N LYS A 74 13.60 20.45 9.53
CA LYS A 74 13.24 19.73 8.32
C LYS A 74 12.64 18.40 8.79
N THR A 75 11.32 18.32 8.91
CA THR A 75 10.62 17.06 9.15
C THR A 75 11.13 16.07 8.08
N MET A 76 11.70 14.95 8.53
CA MET A 76 12.15 13.95 7.57
C MET A 76 10.92 13.30 6.95
N ALA A 77 10.79 13.42 5.63
CA ALA A 77 9.74 12.74 4.89
C ALA A 77 9.76 11.23 5.20
N LEU A 78 8.58 10.63 5.32
CA LEU A 78 8.46 9.18 5.49
C LEU A 78 8.98 8.43 4.27
N LEU A 79 8.55 8.86 3.09
CA LEU A 79 9.00 8.35 1.80
C LEU A 79 9.69 9.49 1.04
N ASP A 80 10.88 9.25 0.51
CA ASP A 80 11.64 10.23 -0.26
C ASP A 80 12.18 9.56 -1.53
N VAL A 81 11.69 10.02 -2.68
CA VAL A 81 11.99 9.50 -4.01
C VAL A 81 12.83 10.54 -4.72
N LYS A 82 14.07 10.15 -5.11
CA LYS A 82 15.06 11.08 -5.67
C LYS A 82 15.54 10.60 -7.02
N ASN A 83 15.19 11.34 -8.06
CA ASN A 83 15.68 11.18 -9.44
C ASN A 83 15.56 9.73 -9.93
N VAL A 84 14.46 9.07 -9.57
CA VAL A 84 14.24 7.65 -9.89
C VAL A 84 14.06 7.49 -11.39
N LYS A 85 14.89 6.61 -11.95
CA LYS A 85 14.92 6.23 -13.36
C LYS A 85 14.75 4.73 -13.48
N LYS A 86 13.97 4.27 -14.47
CA LYS A 86 13.80 2.84 -14.77
C LYS A 86 13.82 2.58 -16.25
N ILE A 87 14.77 1.75 -16.67
CA ILE A 87 14.91 1.28 -18.05
C ILE A 87 14.77 -0.24 -18.03
N TYR A 88 13.84 -0.76 -18.83
CA TYR A 88 13.72 -2.19 -19.10
C TYR A 88 14.46 -2.52 -20.40
N THR A 89 15.28 -3.56 -20.37
CA THR A 89 15.99 -4.05 -21.55
C THR A 89 15.46 -5.44 -21.89
N THR A 90 15.09 -5.67 -23.15
CA THR A 90 14.64 -6.99 -23.59
C THR A 90 15.79 -8.01 -23.54
N ARG A 91 15.49 -9.27 -23.24
CA ARG A 91 16.49 -10.36 -23.05
C ARG A 91 17.44 -10.56 -24.24
N PHE A 92 17.08 -10.11 -25.42
CA PHE A 92 17.89 -10.28 -26.64
C PHE A 92 18.56 -8.96 -27.10
N GLY A 93 18.74 -7.98 -26.22
CA GLY A 93 19.58 -6.80 -26.48
C GLY A 93 19.04 -5.80 -27.51
N GLY A 94 17.75 -5.88 -27.87
CA GLY A 94 17.20 -5.04 -28.95
C GLY A 94 16.66 -3.69 -28.46
N ASN A 95 15.51 -3.68 -27.81
CA ASN A 95 14.82 -2.44 -27.46
C ASN A 95 14.92 -2.14 -25.97
N GLN A 96 15.29 -0.90 -25.66
CA GLN A 96 15.19 -0.34 -24.31
C GLN A 96 13.89 0.46 -24.21
N VAL A 97 13.15 0.22 -23.14
CA VAL A 97 11.96 0.99 -22.79
C VAL A 97 12.24 1.73 -21.50
N GLU A 98 12.30 3.03 -21.57
CA GLU A 98 12.46 3.90 -20.42
C GLU A 98 11.06 4.15 -19.81
N ALA A 99 10.76 3.47 -18.71
CA ALA A 99 9.47 3.53 -18.04
C ALA A 99 9.39 4.69 -17.04
N LEU A 100 10.51 5.10 -16.46
CA LEU A 100 10.64 6.27 -15.58
C LEU A 100 11.92 7.03 -15.96
N HIS A 101 11.78 8.33 -16.16
CA HIS A 101 12.89 9.20 -16.59
C HIS A 101 13.58 9.89 -15.41
N ASN A 102 12.82 10.61 -14.59
CA ASN A 102 13.34 11.38 -13.46
C ASN A 102 12.24 11.68 -12.44
N VAL A 103 11.78 10.65 -11.72
CA VAL A 103 10.73 10.81 -10.74
C VAL A 103 11.29 11.26 -9.40
N SER A 104 10.83 12.42 -8.91
CA SER A 104 11.22 12.96 -7.61
C SER A 104 10.02 13.52 -6.88
N PHE A 105 9.77 13.03 -5.66
CA PHE A 105 8.77 13.54 -4.72
C PHE A 105 9.04 13.00 -3.32
N SER A 106 8.42 13.60 -2.33
CA SER A 106 8.43 13.11 -0.95
C SER A 106 7.01 12.93 -0.44
N VAL A 107 6.82 12.07 0.56
CA VAL A 107 5.55 11.87 1.26
C VAL A 107 5.80 11.98 2.76
N GLU A 108 5.03 12.84 3.41
CA GLU A 108 5.12 13.06 4.86
C GLU A 108 4.35 11.96 5.62
N THR A 109 4.71 11.77 6.89
CA THR A 109 3.96 10.84 7.76
C THR A 109 2.51 11.30 7.91
N GLY A 110 1.55 10.38 7.73
CA GLY A 110 0.12 10.67 7.77
C GLY A 110 -0.42 11.40 6.54
N GLU A 111 0.38 11.52 5.48
CA GLU A 111 -0.09 12.06 4.21
C GLU A 111 -0.82 10.98 3.39
N TYR A 112 -1.87 11.38 2.67
CA TYR A 112 -2.55 10.56 1.69
C TYR A 112 -2.30 11.16 0.31
N VAL A 113 -1.50 10.47 -0.50
CA VAL A 113 -1.09 10.89 -1.84
C VAL A 113 -1.70 9.97 -2.88
N ALA A 114 -2.35 10.53 -3.90
CA ALA A 114 -2.75 9.81 -5.09
C ALA A 114 -1.76 10.09 -6.23
N ILE A 115 -1.43 9.07 -7.00
CA ILE A 115 -0.58 9.14 -8.20
C ILE A 115 -1.47 8.82 -9.40
N MET A 116 -1.66 9.81 -10.27
CA MET A 116 -2.48 9.72 -11.48
C MET A 116 -1.63 9.82 -12.73
N GLY A 117 -2.16 9.32 -13.83
CA GLY A 117 -1.54 9.43 -15.16
C GLY A 117 -2.19 8.45 -16.14
N GLU A 118 -1.90 8.60 -17.42
CA GLU A 118 -2.39 7.74 -18.49
C GLU A 118 -1.86 6.30 -18.39
N SER A 119 -2.49 5.37 -19.09
CA SER A 119 -1.96 4.01 -19.21
C SER A 119 -0.55 4.05 -19.82
N GLY A 120 0.39 3.30 -19.24
CA GLY A 120 1.77 3.30 -19.72
C GLY A 120 2.65 4.43 -19.19
N SER A 121 2.14 5.40 -18.41
CA SER A 121 2.95 6.52 -17.86
C SER A 121 3.97 6.13 -16.79
N GLY A 122 4.08 4.85 -16.43
CA GLY A 122 5.07 4.36 -15.45
C GLY A 122 4.55 4.18 -14.02
N LYS A 123 3.24 4.37 -13.75
CA LYS A 123 2.65 4.27 -12.39
C LYS A 123 2.91 2.94 -11.70
N THR A 124 2.61 1.83 -12.37
CA THR A 124 2.83 0.47 -11.83
C THR A 124 4.33 0.20 -11.64
N THR A 125 5.18 0.66 -12.55
CA THR A 125 6.64 0.59 -12.40
C THR A 125 7.11 1.34 -11.16
N LEU A 126 6.61 2.56 -10.97
CA LEU A 126 6.92 3.35 -9.77
C LEU A 126 6.44 2.64 -8.51
N LEU A 127 5.19 2.16 -8.50
CA LEU A 127 4.64 1.44 -7.37
C LEU A 127 5.47 0.21 -6.99
N ASN A 128 5.92 -0.58 -7.97
CA ASN A 128 6.78 -1.74 -7.76
C ASN A 128 8.14 -1.35 -7.15
N ILE A 129 8.70 -0.22 -7.56
CA ILE A 129 9.94 0.29 -6.96
C ILE A 129 9.70 0.74 -5.52
N LEU A 130 8.62 1.47 -5.23
CA LEU A 130 8.24 1.88 -3.87
C LEU A 130 7.97 0.67 -2.96
N ALA A 131 7.43 -0.39 -3.54
CA ALA A 131 7.20 -1.67 -2.89
C ALA A 131 8.47 -2.49 -2.63
N ALA A 132 9.61 -2.05 -3.14
CA ALA A 132 10.84 -2.83 -3.17
C ALA A 132 10.66 -4.22 -3.83
N LEU A 133 9.78 -4.30 -4.84
CA LEU A 133 9.59 -5.47 -5.72
C LEU A 133 10.50 -5.37 -6.95
N ASP A 134 10.83 -4.15 -7.36
CA ASP A 134 11.76 -3.87 -8.45
C ASP A 134 12.79 -2.82 -8.00
N LYS A 135 13.94 -2.82 -8.67
CA LYS A 135 15.04 -1.87 -8.39
C LYS A 135 15.07 -0.77 -9.45
N PRO A 136 15.24 0.49 -9.06
CA PRO A 136 15.45 1.54 -10.03
C PRO A 136 16.78 1.31 -10.77
N THR A 137 16.85 1.73 -12.05
CA THR A 137 18.10 1.75 -12.82
C THR A 137 18.99 2.93 -12.40
N GLY A 138 18.39 4.01 -11.92
CA GLY A 138 19.08 5.19 -11.39
C GLY A 138 18.23 5.87 -10.32
N GLY A 139 18.83 6.79 -9.59
CA GLY A 139 18.18 7.47 -8.47
C GLY A 139 18.09 6.60 -7.21
N LYS A 140 17.31 7.05 -6.21
CA LYS A 140 17.19 6.38 -4.91
C LYS A 140 15.81 6.57 -4.31
N VAL A 141 15.37 5.57 -3.55
CA VAL A 141 14.15 5.63 -2.72
C VAL A 141 14.53 5.39 -1.28
N TYR A 142 14.06 6.27 -0.41
CA TYR A 142 14.25 6.16 1.03
C TYR A 142 12.89 5.98 1.71
N LEU A 143 12.79 5.02 2.60
CA LEU A 143 11.66 4.89 3.52
C LEU A 143 12.17 5.10 4.94
N LYS A 144 11.64 6.14 5.61
CA LYS A 144 12.09 6.56 6.96
C LYS A 144 13.62 6.71 7.05
N GLY A 145 14.20 7.32 6.02
CA GLY A 145 15.64 7.54 5.90
C GLY A 145 16.47 6.31 5.49
N ASN A 146 15.87 5.11 5.42
CA ASN A 146 16.55 3.91 4.97
C ASN A 146 16.55 3.82 3.44
N ASP A 147 17.73 3.79 2.84
CA ASP A 147 17.92 3.60 1.41
C ASP A 147 17.53 2.17 1.00
N LEU A 148 16.44 2.02 0.23
CA LEU A 148 15.93 0.70 -0.18
C LEU A 148 16.93 -0.09 -1.02
N SER A 149 17.82 0.59 -1.74
CA SER A 149 18.86 -0.06 -2.58
C SER A 149 19.93 -0.77 -1.77
N LYS A 150 20.10 -0.38 -0.47
CA LYS A 150 21.09 -0.94 0.44
C LYS A 150 20.58 -2.15 1.22
N ILE A 151 19.31 -2.45 1.16
CA ILE A 151 18.72 -3.60 1.86
C ILE A 151 19.14 -4.87 1.10
N ARG A 152 19.71 -5.82 1.83
CA ARG A 152 20.13 -7.08 1.26
C ARG A 152 18.94 -7.90 0.79
N GLU A 153 19.07 -8.64 -0.29
CA GLU A 153 18.00 -9.43 -0.90
C GLU A 153 17.28 -10.34 0.12
N LYS A 154 18.06 -11.03 0.96
CA LYS A 154 17.56 -11.91 2.02
C LYS A 154 16.73 -11.18 3.11
N GLU A 155 16.91 -9.88 3.26
CA GLU A 155 16.23 -9.05 4.25
C GLU A 155 15.04 -8.29 3.66
N MET A 156 14.98 -8.20 2.34
CA MET A 156 13.98 -7.41 1.62
C MET A 156 12.55 -7.89 1.92
N ALA A 157 12.36 -9.20 2.01
CA ALA A 157 11.06 -9.77 2.32
C ALA A 157 10.57 -9.42 3.74
N ALA A 158 11.46 -9.50 4.72
CA ALA A 158 11.17 -9.09 6.10
C ALA A 158 10.90 -7.58 6.18
N PHE A 159 11.68 -6.78 5.45
CA PHE A 159 11.48 -5.34 5.36
C PHE A 159 10.11 -4.98 4.82
N ARG A 160 9.67 -5.60 3.70
CA ARG A 160 8.33 -5.39 3.14
C ARG A 160 7.23 -5.70 4.15
N ARG A 161 7.27 -6.89 4.76
CA ARG A 161 6.28 -7.32 5.76
C ARG A 161 6.17 -6.38 6.97
N GLN A 162 7.29 -5.81 7.39
CA GLN A 162 7.34 -4.95 8.58
C GLN A 162 6.96 -3.50 8.31
N ASN A 163 7.19 -3.02 7.09
CA ASN A 163 7.09 -1.59 6.81
C ASN A 163 5.99 -1.23 5.80
N LEU A 164 5.56 -2.17 4.96
CA LEU A 164 4.64 -1.92 3.87
C LEU A 164 3.35 -2.74 4.00
N GLY A 165 2.22 -2.10 3.74
CA GLY A 165 0.93 -2.74 3.48
C GLY A 165 0.59 -2.63 2.01
N PHE A 166 0.04 -3.68 1.40
CA PHE A 166 -0.30 -3.69 -0.02
C PHE A 166 -1.79 -3.96 -0.22
N VAL A 167 -2.44 -3.12 -1.04
CA VAL A 167 -3.83 -3.27 -1.46
C VAL A 167 -3.87 -3.27 -2.99
N PHE A 168 -4.28 -4.39 -3.59
CA PHE A 168 -4.32 -4.59 -5.04
C PHE A 168 -5.75 -4.45 -5.59
N GLN A 169 -5.86 -4.18 -6.88
CA GLN A 169 -7.11 -4.11 -7.61
C GLN A 169 -7.89 -5.44 -7.53
N ASP A 170 -7.23 -6.57 -7.74
CA ASP A 170 -7.84 -7.90 -7.78
C ASP A 170 -7.84 -8.61 -6.41
N PHE A 171 -7.77 -7.81 -5.31
CA PHE A 171 -7.77 -8.28 -3.92
C PHE A 171 -6.59 -9.18 -3.55
N ASN A 172 -6.13 -10.05 -4.43
CA ASN A 172 -5.08 -11.05 -4.26
C ASN A 172 -5.25 -11.87 -2.95
N LEU A 173 -6.49 -12.33 -2.72
CA LEU A 173 -6.80 -13.27 -1.65
C LEU A 173 -6.63 -14.71 -2.16
N LEU A 174 -6.17 -15.59 -1.30
CA LEU A 174 -6.06 -17.02 -1.59
C LEU A 174 -7.42 -17.67 -1.35
N ASP A 175 -8.04 -18.22 -2.40
CA ASP A 175 -9.38 -18.81 -2.34
C ASP A 175 -9.44 -20.07 -1.47
N THR A 176 -8.32 -20.72 -1.24
CA THR A 176 -8.20 -21.92 -0.38
C THR A 176 -8.13 -21.59 1.11
N LEU A 177 -8.01 -20.33 1.48
CA LEU A 177 -7.93 -19.85 2.85
C LEU A 177 -9.15 -19.00 3.21
N THR A 178 -9.57 -19.04 4.49
CA THR A 178 -10.59 -18.14 5.00
C THR A 178 -10.12 -16.68 4.93
N LEU A 179 -11.02 -15.70 5.05
CA LEU A 179 -10.63 -14.28 5.13
C LEU A 179 -9.69 -14.04 6.32
N LYS A 180 -9.94 -14.69 7.45
CA LYS A 180 -9.10 -14.62 8.64
C LYS A 180 -7.68 -15.12 8.35
N ASP A 181 -7.55 -16.28 7.72
CA ASP A 181 -6.25 -16.86 7.38
C ASP A 181 -5.51 -15.99 6.37
N ASN A 182 -6.20 -15.45 5.36
CA ASN A 182 -5.64 -14.47 4.42
C ASN A 182 -5.07 -13.24 5.13
N ILE A 183 -5.82 -12.71 6.11
CA ILE A 183 -5.39 -11.53 6.89
C ILE A 183 -4.18 -11.89 7.76
N PHE A 184 -4.12 -13.09 8.31
CA PHE A 184 -3.03 -13.54 9.18
C PHE A 184 -1.73 -13.86 8.46
N LEU A 185 -1.76 -14.12 7.14
CA LEU A 185 -0.59 -14.55 6.37
C LEU A 185 0.69 -13.75 6.66
N PRO A 186 0.71 -12.41 6.64
CA PRO A 186 1.95 -11.67 6.88
C PRO A 186 2.47 -11.83 8.32
N LEU A 187 1.60 -12.06 9.29
CA LEU A 187 2.00 -12.31 10.68
C LEU A 187 2.50 -13.74 10.89
N VAL A 188 1.87 -14.72 10.23
CA VAL A 188 2.32 -16.13 10.22
C VAL A 188 3.73 -16.21 9.65
N LEU A 189 3.97 -15.56 8.49
CA LEU A 189 5.29 -15.48 7.85
C LEU A 189 6.33 -14.71 8.68
N SER A 190 5.88 -13.93 9.65
CA SER A 190 6.75 -13.22 10.61
C SER A 190 6.94 -13.98 11.92
N GLY A 191 6.44 -15.22 12.02
CA GLY A 191 6.55 -16.06 13.21
C GLY A 191 5.80 -15.53 14.44
N LYS A 192 4.74 -14.74 14.23
CA LYS A 192 3.96 -14.17 15.34
C LYS A 192 3.09 -15.23 16.00
N LYS A 193 2.89 -15.10 17.33
CA LYS A 193 2.02 -16.01 18.09
C LYS A 193 0.55 -15.80 17.73
N TYR A 194 -0.22 -16.88 17.72
CA TYR A 194 -1.66 -16.84 17.41
C TYR A 194 -2.43 -15.86 18.29
N THR A 195 -2.13 -15.79 19.58
CA THR A 195 -2.74 -14.85 20.53
C THR A 195 -2.51 -13.38 20.15
N GLU A 196 -1.32 -13.06 19.61
CA GLU A 196 -1.02 -11.73 19.09
C GLU A 196 -1.81 -11.44 17.81
N MET A 197 -1.94 -12.43 16.93
CA MET A 197 -2.72 -12.28 15.69
C MET A 197 -4.20 -12.01 15.99
N GLU A 198 -4.80 -12.78 16.92
CA GLU A 198 -6.20 -12.57 17.37
C GLU A 198 -6.41 -11.19 18.00
N SER A 199 -5.50 -10.73 18.83
CA SER A 199 -5.62 -9.39 19.43
C SER A 199 -5.54 -8.26 18.42
N ARG A 200 -4.79 -8.45 17.32
CA ARG A 200 -4.65 -7.44 16.26
C ARG A 200 -5.82 -7.41 15.29
N ILE A 201 -6.40 -8.57 14.96
CA ILE A 201 -7.46 -8.64 13.96
C ILE A 201 -8.78 -8.06 14.47
N ALA A 202 -9.10 -8.21 15.75
CA ALA A 202 -10.39 -7.82 16.30
C ALA A 202 -10.76 -6.34 16.02
N PRO A 203 -9.94 -5.34 16.39
CA PRO A 203 -10.24 -3.94 16.13
C PRO A 203 -10.26 -3.60 14.63
N ILE A 204 -9.39 -4.23 13.84
CA ILE A 204 -9.34 -4.01 12.39
C ILE A 204 -10.60 -4.54 11.71
N ALA A 205 -11.03 -5.76 12.07
CA ALA A 205 -12.21 -6.37 11.50
C ALA A 205 -13.50 -5.63 11.87
N GLU A 206 -13.56 -5.05 13.06
CA GLU A 206 -14.66 -4.19 13.51
C GLU A 206 -14.67 -2.89 12.69
N GLN A 207 -13.56 -2.18 12.61
CA GLN A 207 -13.42 -0.94 11.84
C GLN A 207 -13.81 -1.12 10.36
N LEU A 208 -13.44 -2.26 9.77
CA LEU A 208 -13.72 -2.57 8.36
C LEU A 208 -15.07 -3.26 8.14
N GLY A 209 -15.84 -3.56 9.21
CA GLY A 209 -17.15 -4.20 9.13
C GLY A 209 -17.14 -5.64 8.60
N ILE A 210 -16.04 -6.38 8.84
CA ILE A 210 -15.86 -7.77 8.36
C ILE A 210 -15.81 -8.82 9.47
N SER A 211 -16.05 -8.44 10.73
CA SER A 211 -15.96 -9.36 11.88
C SER A 211 -16.77 -10.64 11.71
N LYS A 212 -17.96 -10.55 11.13
CA LYS A 212 -18.85 -11.71 10.88
C LYS A 212 -18.44 -12.54 9.66
N LEU A 213 -17.49 -12.06 8.88
CA LEU A 213 -17.07 -12.68 7.63
C LEU A 213 -15.73 -13.40 7.73
N LEU A 214 -15.03 -13.29 8.86
CA LEU A 214 -13.67 -13.80 9.04
C LEU A 214 -13.51 -15.29 8.73
N ASN A 215 -14.53 -16.10 9.02
CA ASN A 215 -14.51 -17.54 8.78
C ASN A 215 -15.02 -17.96 7.38
N LYS A 216 -15.42 -16.99 6.55
CA LYS A 216 -15.84 -17.25 5.17
C LYS A 216 -14.63 -17.30 4.23
N TYR A 217 -14.80 -17.98 3.11
CA TYR A 217 -13.85 -18.01 2.02
C TYR A 217 -14.06 -16.83 1.06
N PRO A 218 -13.05 -16.42 0.28
CA PRO A 218 -13.19 -15.31 -0.65
C PRO A 218 -14.35 -15.47 -1.65
N TYR A 219 -14.62 -16.68 -2.14
CA TYR A 219 -15.72 -16.93 -3.07
C TYR A 219 -17.13 -16.82 -2.44
N GLU A 220 -17.24 -16.74 -1.11
CA GLU A 220 -18.52 -16.61 -0.38
C GLU A 220 -18.90 -15.15 -0.06
N VAL A 221 -18.07 -14.18 -0.48
CA VAL A 221 -18.24 -12.78 -0.13
C VAL A 221 -18.19 -11.87 -1.36
N SER A 222 -18.80 -10.68 -1.26
CA SER A 222 -18.81 -9.70 -2.35
C SER A 222 -17.42 -9.10 -2.63
N GLY A 223 -17.25 -8.46 -3.80
CA GLY A 223 -16.01 -7.77 -4.18
C GLY A 223 -15.58 -6.72 -3.16
N GLY A 224 -16.53 -5.88 -2.68
CA GLY A 224 -16.26 -4.90 -1.64
C GLY A 224 -15.83 -5.53 -0.30
N GLN A 225 -16.40 -6.69 0.05
CA GLN A 225 -16.00 -7.43 1.26
C GLN A 225 -14.61 -8.07 1.10
N LYS A 226 -14.27 -8.57 -0.10
CA LYS A 226 -12.91 -9.03 -0.43
C LYS A 226 -11.90 -7.90 -0.29
N GLN A 227 -12.23 -6.71 -0.78
CA GLN A 227 -11.34 -5.56 -0.70
C GLN A 227 -11.11 -5.10 0.73
N ARG A 228 -12.15 -5.12 1.57
CA ARG A 228 -12.02 -4.84 3.01
C ARG A 228 -11.11 -5.87 3.70
N ALA A 229 -11.19 -7.15 3.33
CA ALA A 229 -10.26 -8.17 3.84
C ALA A 229 -8.81 -7.93 3.35
N ALA A 230 -8.61 -7.50 2.10
CA ALA A 230 -7.30 -7.13 1.58
C ALA A 230 -6.72 -5.91 2.33
N ILE A 231 -7.54 -4.92 2.66
CA ILE A 231 -7.13 -3.79 3.51
C ILE A 231 -6.78 -4.28 4.92
N ALA A 232 -7.60 -5.16 5.53
CA ALA A 232 -7.30 -5.74 6.84
C ALA A 232 -5.94 -6.44 6.84
N ARG A 233 -5.63 -7.20 5.79
CA ARG A 233 -4.34 -7.87 5.60
C ARG A 233 -3.19 -6.85 5.47
N ALA A 234 -3.41 -5.72 4.82
CA ALA A 234 -2.42 -4.66 4.73
C ALA A 234 -2.16 -3.99 6.08
N LEU A 235 -3.21 -3.78 6.89
CA LEU A 235 -3.14 -3.09 8.18
C LEU A 235 -2.62 -3.95 9.34
N ILE A 236 -2.79 -5.28 9.28
CA ILE A 236 -2.53 -6.18 10.42
C ILE A 236 -1.07 -6.15 10.91
N THR A 237 -0.14 -5.82 10.01
CA THR A 237 1.28 -5.67 10.33
C THR A 237 1.62 -4.32 10.94
N GLN A 238 0.67 -3.37 10.99
CA GLN A 238 0.88 -1.97 11.39
C GLN A 238 1.97 -1.30 10.54
N PRO A 239 1.78 -1.27 9.21
CA PRO A 239 2.80 -0.78 8.29
C PRO A 239 3.01 0.72 8.44
N GLN A 240 4.17 1.20 8.04
CA GLN A 240 4.47 2.63 7.98
C GLN A 240 3.84 3.30 6.76
N LEU A 241 3.72 2.55 5.67
CA LEU A 241 3.18 3.01 4.39
C LEU A 241 2.25 1.97 3.79
N ILE A 242 1.05 2.38 3.40
CA ILE A 242 0.15 1.58 2.55
C ILE A 242 0.35 2.00 1.10
N LEU A 243 0.59 1.03 0.25
CA LEU A 243 0.64 1.16 -1.20
C LEU A 243 -0.64 0.53 -1.78
N ALA A 244 -1.42 1.31 -2.51
CA ALA A 244 -2.67 0.83 -3.12
C ALA A 244 -2.58 0.96 -4.65
N ASP A 245 -2.81 -0.14 -5.36
CA ASP A 245 -2.80 -0.19 -6.82
C ASP A 245 -4.24 -0.34 -7.32
N GLU A 246 -4.82 0.74 -7.85
CA GLU A 246 -6.19 0.79 -8.40
C GLU A 246 -7.24 0.12 -7.48
N PRO A 247 -7.29 0.43 -6.17
CA PRO A 247 -8.01 -0.38 -5.19
C PRO A 247 -9.53 -0.41 -5.40
N SER A 248 -10.08 0.48 -6.21
CA SER A 248 -11.51 0.54 -6.57
C SER A 248 -11.82 -0.02 -7.95
N GLY A 249 -10.82 -0.45 -8.74
CA GLY A 249 -10.99 -0.78 -10.16
C GLY A 249 -11.89 -1.99 -10.43
N ALA A 250 -12.05 -2.90 -9.47
CA ALA A 250 -12.90 -4.09 -9.58
C ALA A 250 -14.25 -3.95 -8.85
N LEU A 251 -14.63 -2.73 -8.40
CA LEU A 251 -15.80 -2.50 -7.57
C LEU A 251 -16.90 -1.72 -8.30
N ASP A 252 -18.14 -1.95 -7.92
CA ASP A 252 -19.27 -1.11 -8.27
C ASP A 252 -19.18 0.28 -7.59
N SER A 253 -19.99 1.25 -8.05
CA SER A 253 -19.94 2.63 -7.57
C SER A 253 -20.17 2.76 -6.07
N ARG A 254 -21.12 2.00 -5.51
CA ARG A 254 -21.45 2.06 -4.08
C ARG A 254 -20.31 1.48 -3.24
N SER A 255 -19.80 0.31 -3.61
CA SER A 255 -18.65 -0.31 -2.95
C SER A 255 -17.39 0.57 -3.05
N THR A 256 -17.24 1.30 -4.17
CA THR A 256 -16.16 2.29 -4.34
C THR A 256 -16.30 3.43 -3.32
N ASP A 257 -17.47 4.02 -3.14
CA ASP A 257 -17.69 5.09 -2.16
C ASP A 257 -17.41 4.64 -0.73
N GLU A 258 -17.90 3.46 -0.37
CA GLU A 258 -17.64 2.86 0.93
C GLU A 258 -16.12 2.60 1.15
N LEU A 259 -15.43 2.12 0.11
CA LEU A 259 -13.98 1.88 0.14
C LEU A 259 -13.19 3.18 0.33
N LEU A 260 -13.50 4.22 -0.43
CA LEU A 260 -12.82 5.51 -0.34
C LEU A 260 -13.05 6.17 1.02
N GLY A 261 -14.26 6.03 1.59
CA GLY A 261 -14.53 6.43 2.98
C GLY A 261 -13.65 5.70 3.99
N LEU A 262 -13.41 4.40 3.81
CA LEU A 262 -12.50 3.62 4.66
C LEU A 262 -11.05 4.10 4.53
N PHE A 263 -10.55 4.40 3.32
CA PHE A 263 -9.20 4.95 3.14
C PHE A 263 -9.04 6.29 3.84
N ASN A 264 -10.04 7.17 3.76
CA ASN A 264 -10.04 8.44 4.51
C ASN A 264 -9.97 8.20 6.01
N ALA A 265 -10.83 7.35 6.56
CA ALA A 265 -10.83 7.03 7.99
C ALA A 265 -9.50 6.41 8.47
N ILE A 266 -8.88 5.56 7.66
CA ILE A 266 -7.56 4.97 7.93
C ILE A 266 -6.49 6.06 7.92
N ASN A 267 -6.54 6.99 6.97
CA ASN A 267 -5.60 8.11 6.89
C ASN A 267 -5.79 9.11 8.04
N ASP A 268 -7.02 9.42 8.42
CA ASP A 268 -7.35 10.32 9.54
C ASP A 268 -6.83 9.74 10.88
N ASN A 269 -6.72 8.41 10.99
CA ASN A 269 -6.06 7.74 12.10
C ASN A 269 -4.50 7.75 11.99
N GLY A 270 -3.93 8.54 11.07
CA GLY A 270 -2.49 8.77 10.96
C GLY A 270 -1.75 7.84 10.01
N GLN A 271 -2.44 6.92 9.32
CA GLN A 271 -1.80 6.02 8.36
C GLN A 271 -1.39 6.76 7.08
N THR A 272 -0.14 6.62 6.68
CA THR A 272 0.35 7.15 5.40
C THR A 272 -0.08 6.24 4.25
N ILE A 273 -0.60 6.83 3.17
CA ILE A 273 -1.13 6.10 2.02
C ILE A 273 -0.59 6.69 0.73
N VAL A 274 -0.10 5.84 -0.16
CA VAL A 274 0.18 6.18 -1.56
C VAL A 274 -0.72 5.29 -2.42
N MET A 275 -1.65 5.90 -3.15
CA MET A 275 -2.59 5.23 -4.04
C MET A 275 -2.24 5.54 -5.48
N VAL A 276 -2.11 4.54 -6.32
CA VAL A 276 -2.05 4.69 -7.78
C VAL A 276 -3.46 4.49 -8.31
N THR A 277 -3.95 5.43 -9.13
CA THR A 277 -5.28 5.31 -9.73
C THR A 277 -5.41 6.16 -11.00
N HIS A 278 -6.28 5.73 -11.91
CA HIS A 278 -6.77 6.54 -13.03
C HIS A 278 -8.14 7.16 -12.73
N SER A 279 -8.77 6.79 -11.61
CA SER A 279 -10.07 7.32 -11.18
C SER A 279 -9.93 8.70 -10.55
N VAL A 280 -10.51 9.72 -11.18
CA VAL A 280 -10.59 11.09 -10.63
C VAL A 280 -11.27 11.09 -9.27
N LYS A 281 -12.36 10.30 -9.13
CA LYS A 281 -13.10 10.14 -7.87
C LYS A 281 -12.22 9.58 -6.76
N ALA A 282 -11.42 8.56 -7.04
CA ALA A 282 -10.51 8.00 -6.05
C ALA A 282 -9.40 9.00 -5.68
N ALA A 283 -8.82 9.68 -6.66
CA ALA A 283 -7.77 10.66 -6.43
C ALA A 283 -8.26 11.89 -5.67
N SER A 284 -9.52 12.32 -5.86
CA SER A 284 -10.06 13.51 -5.18
C SER A 284 -10.21 13.33 -3.66
N THR A 285 -10.16 12.10 -3.15
CA THR A 285 -10.16 11.83 -1.71
C THR A 285 -8.80 12.04 -1.06
N ALA A 286 -7.70 12.04 -1.83
CA ALA A 286 -6.36 12.23 -1.32
C ALA A 286 -6.08 13.68 -0.91
N LYS A 287 -5.09 13.89 -0.03
CA LYS A 287 -4.61 15.22 0.38
C LYS A 287 -3.76 15.88 -0.68
N ARG A 288 -3.10 15.08 -1.53
CA ARG A 288 -2.30 15.54 -2.66
C ARG A 288 -2.41 14.57 -3.83
N VAL A 289 -2.41 15.11 -5.03
CA VAL A 289 -2.40 14.34 -6.27
C VAL A 289 -1.14 14.67 -7.06
N LEU A 290 -0.39 13.65 -7.43
CA LEU A 290 0.75 13.72 -8.34
C LEU A 290 0.31 13.23 -9.71
N PHE A 291 0.61 13.98 -10.77
CA PHE A 291 0.36 13.59 -12.13
C PHE A 291 1.66 13.11 -12.77
N ILE A 292 1.66 11.85 -13.21
CA ILE A 292 2.77 11.26 -13.96
C ILE A 292 2.43 11.22 -15.43
N LYS A 293 3.31 11.82 -16.25
CA LYS A 293 3.26 11.76 -17.70
C LYS A 293 4.66 11.42 -18.20
N ASP A 294 4.75 10.51 -19.17
CA ASP A 294 6.01 10.12 -19.82
C ASP A 294 7.16 9.80 -18.85
N GLY A 295 6.81 9.09 -17.75
CA GLY A 295 7.79 8.67 -16.74
C GLY A 295 8.32 9.77 -15.81
N GLU A 296 7.68 10.95 -15.76
CA GLU A 296 8.03 12.07 -14.87
C GLU A 296 6.85 12.59 -14.07
N VAL A 297 7.13 13.22 -12.92
CA VAL A 297 6.10 13.98 -12.18
C VAL A 297 5.92 15.32 -12.87
N PHE A 298 4.85 15.44 -13.62
CA PHE A 298 4.56 16.64 -14.42
C PHE A 298 3.91 17.76 -13.61
N HIS A 299 2.97 17.41 -12.72
CA HIS A 299 2.21 18.39 -11.95
C HIS A 299 1.79 17.83 -10.59
N GLN A 300 1.45 18.71 -9.66
CA GLN A 300 0.96 18.37 -8.33
C GLN A 300 -0.19 19.28 -7.93
N LEU A 301 -1.23 18.71 -7.34
CA LEU A 301 -2.34 19.43 -6.73
C LEU A 301 -2.43 19.10 -5.25
N TYR A 302 -2.55 20.13 -4.44
CA TYR A 302 -2.80 20.01 -3.00
C TYR A 302 -4.27 20.32 -2.72
N ARG A 303 -4.92 19.44 -1.96
CA ARG A 303 -6.33 19.61 -1.60
C ARG A 303 -6.54 20.79 -0.63
N GLY A 304 -5.66 20.95 0.36
CA GLY A 304 -5.81 22.00 1.39
C GLY A 304 -7.18 21.91 2.06
N ASN A 305 -7.93 23.02 2.03
CA ASN A 305 -9.27 23.13 2.61
C ASN A 305 -10.41 22.78 1.61
N LEU A 306 -10.08 22.30 0.41
CA LEU A 306 -11.08 21.94 -0.58
C LEU A 306 -11.84 20.68 -0.16
N THR A 307 -13.11 20.66 -0.52
CA THR A 307 -13.93 19.44 -0.50
C THR A 307 -13.45 18.43 -1.54
N SER A 308 -13.89 17.19 -1.43
CA SER A 308 -13.58 16.17 -2.45
C SER A 308 -14.14 16.54 -3.82
N ASP A 309 -15.33 17.19 -3.87
CA ASP A 309 -15.96 17.60 -5.12
C ASP A 309 -15.20 18.75 -5.80
N GLU A 310 -14.75 19.74 -5.03
CA GLU A 310 -13.89 20.80 -5.55
C GLU A 310 -12.54 20.26 -6.03
N MET A 311 -11.98 19.30 -5.32
CA MET A 311 -10.75 18.64 -5.74
C MET A 311 -10.97 17.80 -7.01
N TYR A 312 -12.12 17.10 -7.12
CA TYR A 312 -12.53 16.37 -8.31
C TYR A 312 -12.55 17.30 -9.54
N GLN A 313 -13.17 18.47 -9.42
CA GLN A 313 -13.25 19.44 -10.52
C GLN A 313 -11.84 19.91 -10.93
N LYS A 314 -10.98 20.28 -9.96
CA LYS A 314 -9.60 20.70 -10.24
C LYS A 314 -8.78 19.61 -10.94
N ILE A 315 -8.94 18.35 -10.53
CA ILE A 315 -8.27 17.22 -11.19
C ILE A 315 -8.75 17.10 -12.62
N THR A 316 -10.07 17.19 -12.85
CA THR A 316 -10.67 17.09 -14.18
C THR A 316 -10.18 18.21 -15.11
N ASP A 317 -10.16 19.45 -14.60
CA ASP A 317 -9.65 20.61 -15.35
C ASP A 317 -8.17 20.42 -15.73
N THR A 318 -7.36 19.93 -14.76
CA THR A 318 -5.93 19.64 -14.98
C THR A 318 -5.74 18.57 -16.06
N LEU A 319 -6.50 17.47 -16.00
CA LEU A 319 -6.43 16.41 -17.01
C LEU A 319 -6.83 16.93 -18.40
N THR A 320 -7.85 17.79 -18.48
CA THR A 320 -8.27 18.41 -19.75
C THR A 320 -7.13 19.24 -20.35
N VAL A 321 -6.48 20.08 -19.56
CA VAL A 321 -5.32 20.88 -20.02
C VAL A 321 -4.15 19.98 -20.46
N LEU A 322 -3.91 18.87 -19.75
CA LEU A 322 -2.83 17.93 -20.09
C LEU A 322 -3.08 17.19 -21.41
N THR A 323 -4.35 16.92 -21.74
CA THR A 323 -4.73 16.25 -23.00
C THR A 323 -4.81 17.21 -24.18
N THR A 324 -5.31 18.45 -23.99
CA THR A 324 -5.46 19.45 -25.04
C THR A 324 -4.20 20.29 -25.27
N GLY A 325 -3.35 20.48 -24.28
CA GLY A 325 -2.13 21.28 -24.39
C GLY A 325 -0.98 20.66 -25.21
N GLY A 326 -1.17 19.44 -25.71
CA GLY A 326 -0.24 18.77 -26.64
C GLY A 326 -0.42 19.13 -28.11
N GLU A 327 -1.55 19.76 -28.49
CA GLU A 327 -1.87 20.04 -29.91
C GLU A 327 -1.37 21.41 -30.42
N HIS A 328 -0.72 22.23 -29.60
CA HIS A 328 -0.20 23.55 -30.01
C HIS A 328 1.32 23.67 -29.90
N ARG A 329 2.06 22.66 -30.40
CA ARG A 329 3.48 22.79 -30.75
C ARG A 329 3.71 22.19 -32.13
N GLU A 330 3.24 22.91 -33.16
CA GLU A 330 3.86 22.92 -34.48
C GLU A 330 4.75 24.16 -34.63
#